data_bf31a8205880b12776c5078165a0fd52
#
_entry.id   bf31a8205880b12776c5078165a0fd52
#
_cell.length_a   1.000
_cell.length_b   1.000
_cell.length_c   1.000
_cell.angle_alpha   90.00
_cell.angle_beta   90.00
_cell.angle_gamma   90.00
#
_symmetry.space_group_name_H-M   'P 1'
#
loop_
_entity.id
_entity.type
_entity.pdbx_description
1 polymer ?
#
loop_
_entity_poly.entity_id
_entity_poly.type
_entity_poly.pdbx_seq_one_letter_code
_entity_poly.pdbx_strand_id
1 'polypeptide(L)'
;MYKRQGLLGLNAFAVKVEIEASKGLPSFDIVGLADASVKESRERVRSALRSSEITLPLRKIIINLAPADVRKTGSVYDLAVAVALLRMADLVDDSMLSTSAFIGELSLSGEVRPVQGVLPMTIMAQKMGLSEIYVPADNVREASVVEGIKAYGVRSLRELVFHFEKKAAIVPAAHYKPTAESYFGSLDFADVKGQSAAKKALEVAAAGGHNVLMIGSPGSGKSMLAKRMPSILPAMTFEESIETTNIHSVAGLLDSNSPLITTRPFRSPHHTVSPAGLSGGGSVPKPGEISLAHNGLLFLDELAEFSRPALEILRQPLEDRQVTISRVSGSITYPCSFMLIAAMNPCPCGYFGHPTRKCICSPKQVSSYLSKVSGPLLDRFDIHLEVAPVEFADLSSTAKEESSASIRERVQKARDIQNERFKGTSITCNARITSDILHEVCPVTDEASKLLENVFDRLGLSARAYDRILKVARTVADMDGAKVIDKKHIAMAVQYRSLDRKYWNG
;
A
#
# COMPACT_ATOMS: atom_id res chain seq x y z
N MET A 1 25.22 26.55 2.71
CA MET A 1 24.75 25.35 3.41
C MET A 1 23.42 24.94 2.81
N TYR A 2 23.36 23.86 2.02
CA TYR A 2 22.19 23.53 1.18
C TYR A 2 21.45 22.31 1.71
N LYS A 3 20.12 22.37 1.79
CA LYS A 3 19.29 21.29 2.36
C LYS A 3 18.88 20.30 1.27
N ARG A 4 18.93 18.97 1.56
CA ARG A 4 18.59 17.87 0.65
C ARG A 4 18.00 16.70 1.38
N GLN A 5 17.57 15.68 0.61
CA GLN A 5 16.83 14.56 1.15
C GLN A 5 17.38 13.23 0.64
N GLY A 6 17.46 12.27 1.54
CA GLY A 6 17.70 10.86 1.26
C GLY A 6 16.51 10.05 1.74
N LEU A 7 16.43 8.77 1.34
CA LEU A 7 15.40 7.84 1.76
C LEU A 7 15.94 6.79 2.70
N LEU A 8 15.21 6.55 3.80
CA LEU A 8 15.37 5.39 4.65
C LEU A 8 13.99 4.76 4.86
N GLY A 9 13.68 3.71 4.08
CA GLY A 9 12.33 3.18 3.99
C GLY A 9 11.38 4.21 3.37
N LEU A 10 10.26 4.51 4.05
CA LEU A 10 9.30 5.54 3.63
C LEU A 10 9.67 6.94 4.13
N ASN A 11 10.62 7.04 5.05
CA ASN A 11 10.99 8.31 5.64
C ASN A 11 12.11 8.96 4.82
N ALA A 12 11.83 10.13 4.29
CA ALA A 12 12.87 10.99 3.77
C ALA A 12 13.61 11.66 4.93
N PHE A 13 14.91 11.82 4.81
CA PHE A 13 15.73 12.56 5.74
C PHE A 13 16.51 13.67 5.04
N ALA A 14 16.74 14.76 5.75
CA ALA A 14 17.47 15.90 5.21
C ALA A 14 18.96 15.56 5.08
N VAL A 15 19.50 15.74 3.88
CA VAL A 15 20.96 15.70 3.64
C VAL A 15 21.41 17.12 3.30
N LYS A 16 22.38 17.64 4.04
CA LYS A 16 23.00 18.94 3.73
C LYS A 16 24.24 18.69 2.87
N VAL A 17 24.36 19.40 1.75
CA VAL A 17 25.59 19.38 0.97
C VAL A 17 26.39 20.64 1.31
N GLU A 18 27.53 20.39 1.87
CA GLU A 18 28.53 21.39 2.21
C GLU A 18 29.66 21.28 1.20
N ILE A 19 30.13 22.41 0.70
CA ILE A 19 31.23 22.47 -0.25
C ILE A 19 32.34 23.34 0.28
N GLU A 20 33.57 22.85 0.21
CA GLU A 20 34.78 23.57 0.54
C GLU A 20 35.74 23.53 -0.65
N ALA A 21 36.35 24.70 -0.94
CA ALA A 21 37.37 24.83 -1.95
C ALA A 21 38.62 25.41 -1.35
N SER A 22 39.70 24.68 -1.41
CA SER A 22 41.02 25.07 -0.87
C SER A 22 42.08 25.14 -1.97
N LYS A 23 43.20 25.86 -1.68
CA LYS A 23 44.36 25.85 -2.55
C LYS A 23 45.03 24.47 -2.53
N GLY A 24 45.39 23.94 -3.67
CA GLY A 24 46.05 22.63 -3.79
C GLY A 24 45.90 22.02 -5.17
N LEU A 25 46.41 20.80 -5.32
CA LEU A 25 46.21 20.05 -6.58
C LEU A 25 44.71 19.89 -6.87
N PRO A 26 44.25 20.19 -8.07
CA PRO A 26 42.84 20.06 -8.43
C PRO A 26 42.33 18.63 -8.15
N SER A 27 41.45 18.49 -7.22
CA SER A 27 40.74 17.23 -6.90
C SER A 27 39.29 17.51 -6.56
N PHE A 28 38.45 16.48 -6.72
CA PHE A 28 37.04 16.54 -6.38
C PHE A 28 36.67 15.27 -5.60
N ASP A 29 36.33 15.40 -4.33
CA ASP A 29 36.06 14.30 -3.43
C ASP A 29 34.70 14.47 -2.75
N ILE A 30 33.96 13.33 -2.58
CA ILE A 30 32.67 13.28 -1.87
C ILE A 30 32.86 12.46 -0.60
N VAL A 31 32.50 13.05 0.56
CA VAL A 31 32.60 12.46 1.90
C VAL A 31 31.25 12.45 2.61
N GLY A 32 31.10 11.78 3.76
CA GLY A 32 29.88 11.73 4.57
C GLY A 32 29.12 10.41 4.49
N LEU A 33 29.80 9.27 4.74
CA LEU A 33 29.23 7.90 4.66
C LEU A 33 28.57 7.58 3.31
N ALA A 34 29.17 8.06 2.23
CA ALA A 34 28.76 7.77 0.87
C ALA A 34 29.04 6.30 0.51
N ASP A 35 28.06 5.58 -0.06
CA ASP A 35 28.27 4.26 -0.64
C ASP A 35 29.06 4.32 -1.96
N ALA A 36 29.29 3.17 -2.60
CA ALA A 36 30.01 3.11 -3.88
C ALA A 36 29.28 3.93 -4.96
N SER A 37 27.96 3.85 -5.04
CA SER A 37 27.13 4.56 -6.02
C SER A 37 27.21 6.08 -5.86
N VAL A 38 27.22 6.57 -4.61
CA VAL A 38 27.40 8.01 -4.31
C VAL A 38 28.85 8.45 -4.59
N LYS A 39 29.83 7.57 -4.38
CA LYS A 39 31.23 7.89 -4.76
C LYS A 39 31.41 8.01 -6.28
N GLU A 40 30.71 7.17 -7.06
CA GLU A 40 30.66 7.25 -8.51
C GLU A 40 29.99 8.53 -9.03
N SER A 41 29.13 9.18 -8.24
CA SER A 41 28.55 10.49 -8.56
C SER A 41 29.61 11.52 -8.94
N ARG A 42 30.81 11.42 -8.37
CA ARG A 42 31.93 12.29 -8.69
C ARG A 42 32.20 12.33 -10.21
N GLU A 43 32.31 11.16 -10.82
CA GLU A 43 32.64 11.08 -12.26
C GLU A 43 31.45 11.49 -13.14
N ARG A 44 30.20 11.11 -12.72
CA ARG A 44 28.98 11.51 -13.45
C ARG A 44 28.82 13.03 -13.42
N VAL A 45 28.87 13.66 -12.25
CA VAL A 45 28.75 15.11 -12.10
C VAL A 45 29.85 15.86 -12.84
N ARG A 46 31.09 15.40 -12.75
CA ARG A 46 32.22 16.01 -13.47
C ARG A 46 32.03 15.97 -14.99
N SER A 47 31.60 14.83 -15.52
CA SER A 47 31.30 14.67 -16.94
C SER A 47 30.11 15.53 -17.37
N ALA A 48 29.01 15.53 -16.58
CA ALA A 48 27.83 16.35 -16.88
C ALA A 48 28.14 17.85 -16.93
N LEU A 49 28.92 18.35 -15.97
CA LEU A 49 29.37 19.76 -15.99
C LEU A 49 30.18 20.10 -17.24
N ARG A 50 31.15 19.24 -17.61
CA ARG A 50 31.94 19.40 -18.81
C ARG A 50 31.08 19.39 -20.09
N SER A 51 30.13 18.45 -20.17
CA SER A 51 29.21 18.35 -21.33
C SER A 51 28.22 19.53 -21.38
N SER A 52 28.01 20.22 -20.29
CA SER A 52 27.20 21.43 -20.18
C SER A 52 28.04 22.73 -20.38
N GLU A 53 29.30 22.61 -20.78
CA GLU A 53 30.24 23.74 -21.00
C GLU A 53 30.54 24.56 -19.72
N ILE A 54 30.43 23.93 -18.53
CA ILE A 54 30.67 24.57 -17.23
C ILE A 54 32.11 24.26 -16.79
N THR A 55 32.89 25.30 -16.60
CA THR A 55 34.27 25.17 -16.13
C THR A 55 34.33 25.36 -14.61
N LEU A 56 34.86 24.36 -13.92
CA LEU A 56 35.11 24.46 -12.47
C LEU A 56 36.50 25.13 -12.23
N PRO A 57 36.64 25.90 -11.15
CA PRO A 57 37.93 26.45 -10.77
C PRO A 57 38.94 25.35 -10.41
N LEU A 58 40.22 25.54 -10.79
CA LEU A 58 41.32 24.60 -10.52
C LEU A 58 41.72 24.67 -9.02
N ARG A 59 40.93 24.04 -8.15
CA ARG A 59 41.12 24.00 -6.70
C ARG A 59 40.89 22.57 -6.20
N LYS A 60 41.31 22.29 -4.97
CA LYS A 60 40.89 21.08 -4.25
C LYS A 60 39.48 21.30 -3.73
N ILE A 61 38.51 20.50 -4.19
CA ILE A 61 37.10 20.59 -3.84
C ILE A 61 36.72 19.37 -3.00
N ILE A 62 36.12 19.61 -1.84
CA ILE A 62 35.53 18.58 -0.99
C ILE A 62 34.07 18.86 -0.81
N ILE A 63 33.24 17.87 -1.08
CA ILE A 63 31.79 17.91 -0.83
C ILE A 63 31.46 16.95 0.30
N ASN A 64 30.90 17.51 1.38
CA ASN A 64 30.41 16.73 2.53
C ASN A 64 28.88 16.57 2.46
N LEU A 65 28.42 15.32 2.54
CA LEU A 65 26.99 14.97 2.65
C LEU A 65 26.65 14.76 4.14
N ALA A 66 26.18 15.80 4.82
CA ALA A 66 25.81 15.75 6.23
C ALA A 66 24.34 15.34 6.43
N PRO A 67 23.96 14.65 7.53
CA PRO A 67 24.79 14.24 8.66
C PRO A 67 25.62 12.97 8.37
N ALA A 68 26.75 12.80 9.06
CA ALA A 68 27.66 11.67 8.85
C ALA A 68 27.24 10.36 9.53
N ASP A 69 26.17 10.35 10.31
CA ASP A 69 25.63 9.18 11.02
C ASP A 69 24.67 8.33 10.15
N VAL A 70 24.17 8.89 9.04
CA VAL A 70 23.26 8.21 8.13
C VAL A 70 23.98 7.86 6.83
N ARG A 71 23.92 6.59 6.43
CA ARG A 71 24.48 6.12 5.16
C ARG A 71 23.68 6.66 3.97
N LYS A 72 24.34 7.28 2.99
CA LYS A 72 23.74 7.77 1.76
C LYS A 72 23.92 6.72 0.66
N THR A 73 22.83 6.36 0.02
CA THR A 73 22.79 5.34 -1.02
C THR A 73 22.14 5.87 -2.30
N GLY A 74 22.60 5.38 -3.44
CA GLY A 74 22.03 5.71 -4.75
C GLY A 74 22.51 7.02 -5.35
N SER A 75 21.99 7.32 -6.53
CA SER A 75 22.42 8.44 -7.41
C SER A 75 21.56 9.71 -7.23
N VAL A 76 20.58 9.69 -6.34
CA VAL A 76 19.60 10.78 -6.13
C VAL A 76 20.24 12.12 -5.79
N TYR A 77 21.51 12.13 -5.35
CA TYR A 77 22.25 13.31 -4.92
C TYR A 77 23.01 14.03 -6.05
N ASP A 78 23.09 13.46 -7.25
CA ASP A 78 23.94 13.98 -8.34
C ASP A 78 23.60 15.42 -8.71
N LEU A 79 22.30 15.69 -8.99
CA LEU A 79 21.82 17.03 -9.36
C LEU A 79 22.20 18.05 -8.31
N ALA A 80 22.14 17.64 -7.17
CA ALA A 80 22.38 18.40 -6.00
C ALA A 80 23.85 18.72 -5.77
N VAL A 81 24.72 17.77 -5.95
CA VAL A 81 26.17 17.97 -5.96
C VAL A 81 26.56 18.93 -7.09
N ALA A 82 25.93 18.75 -8.27
CA ALA A 82 26.13 19.66 -9.40
C ALA A 82 25.76 21.10 -9.07
N VAL A 83 24.58 21.33 -8.45
CA VAL A 83 24.13 22.69 -8.08
C VAL A 83 25.05 23.33 -7.04
N ALA A 84 25.60 22.56 -6.09
CA ALA A 84 26.61 23.09 -5.17
C ALA A 84 27.89 23.55 -5.91
N LEU A 85 28.27 22.84 -6.97
CA LEU A 85 29.41 23.23 -7.81
C LEU A 85 29.07 24.45 -8.70
N LEU A 86 27.82 24.55 -9.20
CA LEU A 86 27.35 25.76 -9.92
C LEU A 86 27.42 27.00 -9.05
N ARG A 87 27.09 26.88 -7.77
CA ARG A 87 27.23 27.99 -6.81
C ARG A 87 28.69 28.43 -6.65
N MET A 88 29.61 27.47 -6.61
CA MET A 88 31.04 27.78 -6.53
C MET A 88 31.57 28.44 -7.83
N ALA A 89 30.94 28.23 -8.96
CA ALA A 89 31.22 28.88 -10.23
C ALA A 89 30.46 30.21 -10.40
N ASP A 90 29.79 30.71 -9.35
CA ASP A 90 28.99 31.93 -9.31
C ASP A 90 27.83 31.97 -10.34
N LEU A 91 27.31 30.80 -10.71
CA LEU A 91 26.18 30.65 -11.62
C LEU A 91 24.80 30.58 -10.90
N VAL A 92 24.77 30.55 -9.57
CA VAL A 92 23.56 30.44 -8.76
C VAL A 92 23.70 31.24 -7.47
N ASP A 93 22.67 31.98 -7.09
CA ASP A 93 22.61 32.78 -5.88
C ASP A 93 22.26 31.98 -4.63
N ASP A 94 22.83 32.33 -3.47
CA ASP A 94 22.53 31.73 -2.16
C ASP A 94 21.07 31.90 -1.75
N SER A 95 20.40 32.97 -2.13
CA SER A 95 18.99 33.22 -1.82
C SER A 95 18.08 32.14 -2.38
N MET A 96 18.30 31.72 -3.62
CA MET A 96 17.54 30.65 -4.27
C MET A 96 17.81 29.29 -3.64
N LEU A 97 19.07 29.01 -3.30
CA LEU A 97 19.47 27.72 -2.74
C LEU A 97 18.96 27.52 -1.30
N SER A 98 18.74 28.59 -0.54
CA SER A 98 18.27 28.52 0.86
C SER A 98 16.84 28.01 1.00
N THR A 99 16.01 28.24 -0.02
CA THR A 99 14.57 27.88 -0.06
C THR A 99 14.25 26.71 -0.98
N SER A 100 15.26 26.11 -1.62
CA SER A 100 15.08 25.10 -2.66
C SER A 100 15.68 23.73 -2.27
N ALA A 101 15.07 22.66 -2.79
CA ALA A 101 15.62 21.30 -2.77
C ALA A 101 15.93 20.82 -4.21
N PHE A 102 16.93 19.94 -4.34
CA PHE A 102 17.35 19.41 -5.64
C PHE A 102 17.48 17.90 -5.57
N ILE A 103 16.84 17.17 -6.45
CA ILE A 103 16.78 15.70 -6.48
C ILE A 103 16.93 15.26 -7.92
N GLY A 104 17.83 14.30 -8.19
CA GLY A 104 17.96 13.72 -9.53
C GLY A 104 19.30 13.05 -9.75
N GLU A 105 19.31 12.05 -10.61
CA GLU A 105 20.52 11.41 -11.13
C GLU A 105 20.98 12.16 -12.38
N LEU A 106 22.29 12.29 -12.58
CA LEU A 106 22.86 12.86 -13.79
C LEU A 106 23.45 11.79 -14.71
N SER A 107 23.13 11.87 -15.99
CA SER A 107 23.88 11.17 -17.02
C SER A 107 25.22 11.85 -17.29
N LEU A 108 26.14 11.17 -17.98
CA LEU A 108 27.42 11.76 -18.40
C LEU A 108 27.26 12.93 -19.38
N SER A 109 26.12 12.96 -20.10
CA SER A 109 25.77 14.07 -21.04
C SER A 109 25.12 15.27 -20.34
N GLY A 110 24.82 15.17 -19.03
CA GLY A 110 24.16 16.23 -18.26
C GLY A 110 22.64 16.18 -18.28
N GLU A 111 22.04 15.10 -18.79
CA GLU A 111 20.60 14.85 -18.65
C GLU A 111 20.24 14.48 -17.21
N VAL A 112 19.07 14.91 -16.74
CA VAL A 112 18.55 14.59 -15.42
C VAL A 112 17.60 13.40 -15.55
N ARG A 113 17.99 12.27 -14.97
CA ARG A 113 17.26 11.00 -15.03
C ARG A 113 16.29 10.82 -13.87
N PRO A 114 15.17 10.11 -14.09
CA PRO A 114 14.17 9.84 -13.06
C PRO A 114 14.76 9.02 -11.88
N VAL A 115 14.22 9.29 -10.70
CA VAL A 115 14.60 8.63 -9.44
C VAL A 115 13.37 8.13 -8.70
N GLN A 116 13.56 7.19 -7.77
CA GLN A 116 12.50 6.65 -6.93
C GLN A 116 12.31 7.47 -5.65
N GLY A 117 11.06 7.52 -5.13
CA GLY A 117 10.75 8.13 -3.84
C GLY A 117 10.72 9.65 -3.85
N VAL A 118 10.35 10.27 -4.96
CA VAL A 118 10.27 11.74 -5.07
C VAL A 118 9.14 12.30 -4.20
N LEU A 119 8.00 11.61 -4.08
CA LEU A 119 6.88 12.08 -3.24
C LEU A 119 7.26 12.22 -1.77
N PRO A 120 7.80 11.18 -1.07
CA PRO A 120 8.22 11.34 0.33
C PRO A 120 9.32 12.39 0.50
N MET A 121 10.22 12.54 -0.48
CA MET A 121 11.23 13.59 -0.44
C MET A 121 10.61 14.99 -0.60
N THR A 122 9.60 15.15 -1.43
CA THR A 122 8.88 16.42 -1.59
C THR A 122 8.07 16.78 -0.34
N ILE A 123 7.39 15.82 0.26
CA ILE A 123 6.70 16.01 1.55
C ILE A 123 7.68 16.48 2.63
N MET A 124 8.86 15.89 2.69
CA MET A 124 9.88 16.31 3.65
C MET A 124 10.40 17.71 3.36
N ALA A 125 10.61 18.08 2.08
CA ALA A 125 10.99 19.44 1.69
C ALA A 125 9.98 20.48 2.17
N GLN A 126 8.71 20.20 1.95
CA GLN A 126 7.59 21.05 2.39
C GLN A 126 7.56 21.18 3.92
N LYS A 127 7.70 20.09 4.68
CA LYS A 127 7.78 20.09 6.16
C LYS A 127 8.97 20.87 6.70
N MET A 128 10.05 20.96 5.92
CA MET A 128 11.24 21.76 6.27
C MET A 128 11.07 23.27 5.96
N GLY A 129 9.91 23.68 5.42
CA GLY A 129 9.62 25.06 5.05
C GLY A 129 10.29 25.50 3.75
N LEU A 130 10.70 24.55 2.87
CA LEU A 130 11.21 24.90 1.54
C LEU A 130 10.05 25.26 0.63
N SER A 131 10.24 26.28 -0.21
CA SER A 131 9.22 26.79 -1.14
C SER A 131 9.32 26.17 -2.53
N GLU A 132 10.46 25.57 -2.88
CA GLU A 132 10.75 25.07 -4.21
C GLU A 132 11.47 23.73 -4.17
N ILE A 133 11.16 22.86 -5.15
CA ILE A 133 11.85 21.61 -5.37
C ILE A 133 12.11 21.39 -6.86
N TYR A 134 13.36 21.04 -7.18
CA TYR A 134 13.82 20.74 -8.54
C TYR A 134 14.02 19.23 -8.64
N VAL A 135 13.25 18.59 -9.52
CA VAL A 135 13.21 17.14 -9.70
C VAL A 135 13.35 16.77 -11.19
N PRO A 136 13.67 15.53 -11.54
CA PRO A 136 13.63 15.11 -12.95
C PRO A 136 12.28 15.42 -13.59
N ALA A 137 12.27 15.79 -14.86
CA ALA A 137 11.03 16.14 -15.58
C ALA A 137 9.98 15.01 -15.52
N ASP A 138 10.42 13.74 -15.55
CA ASP A 138 9.54 12.58 -15.47
C ASP A 138 8.89 12.40 -14.07
N ASN A 139 9.51 12.95 -13.03
CA ASN A 139 9.01 12.90 -11.66
C ASN A 139 8.21 14.16 -11.24
N VAL A 140 8.16 15.20 -12.08
CA VAL A 140 7.58 16.48 -11.67
C VAL A 140 6.09 16.37 -11.30
N ARG A 141 5.35 15.49 -11.99
CA ARG A 141 3.93 15.23 -11.69
C ARG A 141 3.75 14.62 -10.30
N GLU A 142 4.63 13.67 -9.93
CA GLU A 142 4.67 13.07 -8.59
C GLU A 142 4.94 14.15 -7.51
N ALA A 143 5.92 15.02 -7.73
CA ALA A 143 6.23 16.12 -6.82
C ALA A 143 5.07 17.14 -6.72
N SER A 144 4.33 17.37 -7.81
CA SER A 144 3.23 18.35 -7.87
C SER A 144 1.98 17.97 -7.06
N VAL A 145 1.92 16.74 -6.52
CA VAL A 145 0.86 16.29 -5.59
C VAL A 145 0.92 17.01 -4.24
N VAL A 146 2.12 17.48 -3.84
CA VAL A 146 2.31 18.12 -2.53
C VAL A 146 1.96 19.60 -2.60
N GLU A 147 0.98 20.02 -1.79
CA GLU A 147 0.61 21.44 -1.66
C GLU A 147 1.68 22.25 -0.91
N GLY A 148 1.77 23.53 -1.20
CA GLY A 148 2.64 24.47 -0.48
C GLY A 148 4.12 24.47 -0.92
N ILE A 149 4.50 23.68 -1.94
CA ILE A 149 5.84 23.69 -2.55
C ILE A 149 5.72 23.72 -4.08
N LYS A 150 6.53 24.54 -4.74
CA LYS A 150 6.57 24.62 -6.22
C LYS A 150 7.51 23.54 -6.76
N ALA A 151 7.01 22.64 -7.61
CA ALA A 151 7.80 21.60 -8.24
C ALA A 151 8.25 22.01 -9.65
N TYR A 152 9.55 21.98 -9.88
CA TYR A 152 10.17 22.29 -11.17
C TYR A 152 10.75 21.02 -11.80
N GLY A 153 10.30 20.70 -13.02
CA GLY A 153 10.79 19.55 -13.77
C GLY A 153 12.01 19.91 -14.60
N VAL A 154 13.15 19.29 -14.32
CA VAL A 154 14.44 19.55 -14.97
C VAL A 154 14.79 18.41 -15.92
N ARG A 155 15.10 18.72 -17.18
CA ARG A 155 15.53 17.73 -18.18
C ARG A 155 17.05 17.61 -18.26
N SER A 156 17.77 18.74 -18.07
CA SER A 156 19.23 18.75 -18.16
C SER A 156 19.85 19.80 -17.24
N LEU A 157 21.12 19.60 -16.93
CA LEU A 157 21.90 20.56 -16.16
C LEU A 157 22.01 21.92 -16.88
N ARG A 158 22.10 21.92 -18.21
CA ARG A 158 22.13 23.12 -19.03
C ARG A 158 20.83 23.93 -18.94
N GLU A 159 19.67 23.25 -18.97
CA GLU A 159 18.36 23.89 -18.78
C GLU A 159 18.28 24.55 -17.41
N LEU A 160 18.77 23.88 -16.36
CA LEU A 160 18.79 24.41 -15.01
C LEU A 160 19.69 25.65 -14.87
N VAL A 161 20.86 25.65 -15.51
CA VAL A 161 21.75 26.82 -15.55
C VAL A 161 21.06 28.01 -16.22
N PHE A 162 20.43 27.81 -17.38
CA PHE A 162 19.69 28.87 -18.07
C PHE A 162 18.52 29.43 -17.22
N HIS A 163 17.89 28.57 -16.45
CA HIS A 163 16.86 29.01 -15.49
C HIS A 163 17.44 29.92 -14.41
N PHE A 164 18.57 29.55 -13.82
CA PHE A 164 19.21 30.35 -12.77
C PHE A 164 19.78 31.66 -13.30
N GLU A 165 20.33 31.67 -14.52
CA GLU A 165 20.79 32.88 -15.20
C GLU A 165 19.62 33.75 -15.73
N LYS A 166 18.35 33.34 -15.54
CA LYS A 166 17.14 34.02 -16.05
C LYS A 166 17.09 34.13 -17.58
N LYS A 167 17.87 33.29 -18.33
CA LYS A 167 17.85 33.20 -19.77
C LYS A 167 16.65 32.45 -20.31
N ALA A 168 16.25 31.35 -19.63
CA ALA A 168 15.07 30.54 -19.96
C ALA A 168 14.45 30.01 -18.68
N ALA A 169 13.24 30.46 -18.33
CA ALA A 169 12.59 30.05 -17.12
C ALA A 169 11.96 28.66 -17.23
N ILE A 170 12.24 27.77 -16.29
CA ILE A 170 11.47 26.53 -16.09
C ILE A 170 10.16 26.95 -15.39
N VAL A 171 9.02 26.55 -15.96
CA VAL A 171 7.71 26.84 -15.36
C VAL A 171 7.41 25.75 -14.33
N PRO A 172 7.01 26.11 -13.08
CA PRO A 172 6.62 25.14 -12.09
C PRO A 172 5.40 24.35 -12.56
N ALA A 173 5.34 23.06 -12.24
CA ALA A 173 4.20 22.23 -12.55
C ALA A 173 2.95 22.73 -11.78
N ALA A 174 1.80 22.68 -12.44
CA ALA A 174 0.52 22.93 -11.77
C ALA A 174 0.28 21.84 -10.71
N HIS A 175 -0.31 22.24 -9.57
CA HIS A 175 -0.67 21.30 -8.53
C HIS A 175 -1.64 20.24 -9.07
N TYR A 176 -1.28 18.97 -8.84
CA TYR A 176 -2.09 17.84 -9.30
C TYR A 176 -3.34 17.68 -8.43
N LYS A 177 -4.50 17.69 -9.07
CA LYS A 177 -5.79 17.39 -8.43
C LYS A 177 -6.35 16.10 -9.04
N PRO A 178 -6.62 15.07 -8.24
CA PRO A 178 -7.24 13.84 -8.77
C PRO A 178 -8.65 14.14 -9.29
N THR A 179 -9.02 13.53 -10.42
CA THR A 179 -10.38 13.60 -10.98
C THR A 179 -11.24 12.48 -10.39
N ALA A 180 -12.56 12.69 -10.29
CA ALA A 180 -13.50 11.70 -9.73
C ALA A 180 -13.49 10.34 -10.48
N GLU A 181 -13.18 10.35 -11.77
CA GLU A 181 -13.11 9.15 -12.61
C GLU A 181 -11.92 8.24 -12.30
N SER A 182 -10.89 8.76 -11.65
CA SER A 182 -9.68 8.00 -11.29
C SER A 182 -9.84 7.07 -10.09
N TYR A 183 -10.99 7.05 -9.41
CA TYR A 183 -11.17 6.32 -8.14
C TYR A 183 -11.64 4.87 -8.26
N PHE A 184 -12.06 4.38 -9.43
CA PHE A 184 -12.71 3.07 -9.54
C PHE A 184 -12.17 2.22 -10.69
N GLY A 185 -11.99 0.91 -10.42
CA GLY A 185 -11.54 -0.06 -11.42
C GLY A 185 -12.61 -0.35 -12.50
N SER A 186 -12.18 -0.97 -13.61
CA SER A 186 -13.00 -1.28 -14.77
C SER A 186 -13.90 -2.51 -14.62
N LEU A 187 -13.75 -3.34 -13.57
CA LEU A 187 -14.52 -4.56 -13.36
C LEU A 187 -15.78 -4.26 -12.53
N ASP A 188 -16.94 -4.85 -12.93
CA ASP A 188 -18.21 -4.62 -12.28
C ASP A 188 -18.82 -5.92 -11.71
N PHE A 189 -19.48 -5.84 -10.54
CA PHE A 189 -20.23 -6.94 -9.93
C PHE A 189 -21.44 -7.33 -10.77
N ALA A 190 -21.95 -6.44 -11.63
CA ALA A 190 -23.01 -6.75 -12.58
C ALA A 190 -22.64 -7.87 -13.59
N ASP A 191 -21.34 -8.08 -13.84
CA ASP A 191 -20.86 -9.17 -14.69
C ASP A 191 -20.94 -10.56 -14.02
N VAL A 192 -21.12 -10.60 -12.69
CA VAL A 192 -21.18 -11.85 -11.93
C VAL A 192 -22.61 -12.34 -11.87
N LYS A 193 -22.90 -13.41 -12.57
CA LYS A 193 -24.23 -14.02 -12.58
C LYS A 193 -24.50 -14.85 -11.32
N GLY A 194 -25.67 -14.71 -10.75
CA GLY A 194 -26.06 -15.37 -9.50
C GLY A 194 -25.21 -14.97 -8.31
N GLN A 195 -24.84 -15.92 -7.44
CA GLN A 195 -23.93 -15.72 -6.28
C GLN A 195 -24.41 -14.65 -5.29
N SER A 196 -25.73 -14.46 -5.11
CA SER A 196 -26.32 -13.40 -4.28
C SER A 196 -25.80 -13.43 -2.84
N ALA A 197 -25.70 -14.61 -2.22
CA ALA A 197 -25.16 -14.78 -0.86
C ALA A 197 -23.68 -14.37 -0.77
N ALA A 198 -22.88 -14.73 -1.79
CA ALA A 198 -21.48 -14.35 -1.84
C ALA A 198 -21.31 -12.84 -2.05
N LYS A 199 -22.09 -12.23 -2.95
CA LYS A 199 -22.08 -10.77 -3.15
C LYS A 199 -22.44 -10.03 -1.87
N LYS A 200 -23.47 -10.49 -1.13
CA LYS A 200 -23.87 -9.87 0.15
C LYS A 200 -22.78 -9.99 1.23
N ALA A 201 -22.14 -11.15 1.35
CA ALA A 201 -21.02 -11.33 2.28
C ALA A 201 -19.83 -10.42 1.95
N LEU A 202 -19.51 -10.27 0.65
CA LEU A 202 -18.43 -9.39 0.19
C LEU A 202 -18.78 -7.91 0.35
N GLU A 203 -20.06 -7.53 0.20
CA GLU A 203 -20.54 -6.18 0.54
C GLU A 203 -20.34 -5.84 2.01
N VAL A 204 -20.71 -6.76 2.94
CA VAL A 204 -20.45 -6.60 4.38
C VAL A 204 -18.95 -6.51 4.65
N ALA A 205 -18.15 -7.36 4.01
CA ALA A 205 -16.70 -7.34 4.13
C ALA A 205 -16.09 -6.00 3.68
N ALA A 206 -16.54 -5.46 2.55
CA ALA A 206 -16.10 -4.15 2.05
C ALA A 206 -16.49 -3.00 2.99
N ALA A 207 -17.71 -3.03 3.53
CA ALA A 207 -18.22 -2.01 4.44
C ALA A 207 -17.43 -1.96 5.75
N GLY A 208 -17.09 -3.12 6.33
CA GLY A 208 -16.38 -3.21 7.61
C GLY A 208 -14.86 -3.35 7.51
N GLY A 209 -14.31 -3.60 6.32
CA GLY A 209 -12.89 -3.92 6.14
C GLY A 209 -12.51 -5.31 6.64
N HIS A 210 -13.45 -6.27 6.59
CA HIS A 210 -13.30 -7.62 7.14
C HIS A 210 -12.51 -8.55 6.22
N ASN A 211 -11.64 -9.38 6.80
CA ASN A 211 -10.91 -10.41 6.08
C ASN A 211 -11.85 -11.57 5.72
N VAL A 212 -11.73 -12.09 4.48
CA VAL A 212 -12.63 -13.10 3.92
C VAL A 212 -11.87 -14.34 3.48
N LEU A 213 -12.33 -15.52 3.90
CA LEU A 213 -11.93 -16.80 3.36
C LEU A 213 -13.07 -17.37 2.50
N MET A 214 -12.80 -17.55 1.21
CA MET A 214 -13.73 -18.17 0.25
C MET A 214 -13.37 -19.64 0.03
N ILE A 215 -14.33 -20.54 0.25
CA ILE A 215 -14.18 -21.97 0.01
C ILE A 215 -15.19 -22.39 -1.04
N GLY A 216 -14.75 -23.14 -2.05
CA GLY A 216 -15.68 -23.62 -3.09
C GLY A 216 -14.96 -24.47 -4.14
N SER A 217 -15.72 -25.20 -4.94
CA SER A 217 -15.19 -26.05 -5.99
C SER A 217 -14.44 -25.27 -7.07
N PRO A 218 -13.55 -25.92 -7.84
CA PRO A 218 -12.94 -25.29 -9.01
C PRO A 218 -14.02 -24.74 -9.96
N GLY A 219 -13.81 -23.53 -10.48
CA GLY A 219 -14.75 -22.87 -11.38
C GLY A 219 -15.99 -22.24 -10.73
N SER A 220 -16.10 -22.20 -9.38
CA SER A 220 -17.22 -21.54 -8.68
C SER A 220 -17.21 -20.00 -8.73
N GLY A 221 -16.19 -19.37 -9.29
CA GLY A 221 -16.14 -17.91 -9.46
C GLY A 221 -15.39 -17.15 -8.34
N LYS A 222 -14.70 -17.83 -7.42
CA LYS A 222 -13.97 -17.20 -6.28
C LYS A 222 -13.01 -16.07 -6.71
N SER A 223 -12.13 -16.36 -7.66
CA SER A 223 -11.14 -15.38 -8.16
C SER A 223 -11.82 -14.25 -8.95
N MET A 224 -12.96 -14.52 -9.61
CA MET A 224 -13.76 -13.53 -10.32
C MET A 224 -14.40 -12.53 -9.34
N LEU A 225 -14.95 -13.02 -8.23
CA LEU A 225 -15.50 -12.20 -7.15
C LEU A 225 -14.42 -11.36 -6.50
N ALA A 226 -13.25 -11.96 -6.15
CA ALA A 226 -12.15 -11.24 -5.52
C ALA A 226 -11.61 -10.09 -6.37
N LYS A 227 -11.43 -10.31 -7.68
CA LYS A 227 -10.92 -9.28 -8.61
C LYS A 227 -11.87 -8.07 -8.75
N ARG A 228 -13.16 -8.24 -8.42
CA ARG A 228 -14.15 -7.15 -8.47
C ARG A 228 -14.27 -6.38 -7.15
N MET A 229 -13.70 -6.88 -6.06
CA MET A 229 -13.76 -6.21 -4.76
C MET A 229 -13.31 -4.75 -4.78
N PRO A 230 -12.25 -4.34 -5.50
CA PRO A 230 -11.87 -2.93 -5.57
C PRO A 230 -13.00 -2.01 -6.03
N SER A 231 -13.91 -2.49 -6.90
CA SER A 231 -15.01 -1.69 -7.44
C SER A 231 -16.12 -1.35 -6.44
N ILE A 232 -16.20 -2.08 -5.32
CA ILE A 232 -17.19 -1.84 -4.26
C ILE A 232 -16.59 -1.29 -2.96
N LEU A 233 -15.26 -1.19 -2.87
CA LEU A 233 -14.62 -0.59 -1.70
C LEU A 233 -14.91 0.91 -1.62
N PRO A 234 -14.94 1.47 -0.40
CA PRO A 234 -15.08 2.92 -0.23
C PRO A 234 -13.89 3.65 -0.84
N ALA A 235 -14.12 4.88 -1.31
CA ALA A 235 -13.08 5.74 -1.85
C ALA A 235 -11.93 5.92 -0.83
N MET A 236 -10.71 6.09 -1.32
CA MET A 236 -9.57 6.45 -0.47
C MET A 236 -9.67 7.92 -0.06
N THR A 237 -9.30 8.24 1.18
CA THR A 237 -9.06 9.62 1.57
C THR A 237 -7.78 10.13 0.89
N PHE A 238 -7.57 11.44 0.93
CA PHE A 238 -6.34 12.01 0.38
C PHE A 238 -5.10 11.52 1.13
N GLU A 239 -5.19 11.40 2.46
CA GLU A 239 -4.13 10.86 3.31
C GLU A 239 -3.81 9.40 2.99
N GLU A 240 -4.85 8.54 2.84
CA GLU A 240 -4.67 7.15 2.41
C GLU A 240 -3.98 7.07 1.03
N SER A 241 -4.36 7.97 0.12
CA SER A 241 -3.75 8.05 -1.22
C SER A 241 -2.28 8.43 -1.17
N ILE A 242 -1.91 9.40 -0.33
CA ILE A 242 -0.51 9.81 -0.11
C ILE A 242 0.31 8.67 0.51
N GLU A 243 -0.20 8.01 1.56
CA GLU A 243 0.49 6.88 2.21
C GLU A 243 0.75 5.74 1.22
N THR A 244 -0.28 5.38 0.46
CA THR A 244 -0.19 4.31 -0.54
C THR A 244 0.79 4.68 -1.65
N THR A 245 0.70 5.91 -2.15
CA THR A 245 1.60 6.40 -3.21
C THR A 245 3.05 6.44 -2.74
N ASN A 246 3.32 6.82 -1.49
CA ASN A 246 4.66 6.81 -0.91
C ASN A 246 5.29 5.41 -0.96
N ILE A 247 4.54 4.36 -0.62
CA ILE A 247 5.02 2.97 -0.65
C ILE A 247 5.37 2.57 -2.10
N HIS A 248 4.50 2.87 -3.04
CA HIS A 248 4.70 2.53 -4.46
C HIS A 248 5.82 3.37 -5.10
N SER A 249 5.99 4.63 -4.72
CA SER A 249 7.08 5.51 -5.16
C SER A 249 8.43 4.95 -4.72
N VAL A 250 8.58 4.58 -3.44
CA VAL A 250 9.81 3.96 -2.90
C VAL A 250 10.09 2.60 -3.54
N ALA A 251 9.05 1.83 -3.89
CA ALA A 251 9.18 0.57 -4.61
C ALA A 251 9.60 0.75 -6.07
N GLY A 252 9.45 1.96 -6.64
CA GLY A 252 9.67 2.24 -8.05
C GLY A 252 8.57 1.70 -8.96
N LEU A 253 7.35 1.61 -8.44
CA LEU A 253 6.17 1.06 -9.12
C LEU A 253 5.11 2.13 -9.45
N LEU A 254 5.44 3.40 -9.26
CA LEU A 254 4.55 4.51 -9.60
C LEU A 254 4.60 4.75 -11.11
N ASP A 255 3.44 4.84 -11.74
CA ASP A 255 3.32 5.21 -13.15
C ASP A 255 3.50 6.73 -13.30
N SER A 256 4.36 7.16 -14.23
CA SER A 256 4.60 8.57 -14.54
C SER A 256 3.32 9.31 -14.98
N ASN A 257 2.33 8.61 -15.54
CA ASN A 257 1.06 9.17 -15.95
C ASN A 257 0.04 9.25 -14.80
N SER A 258 0.24 8.49 -13.72
CA SER A 258 -0.63 8.45 -12.54
C SER A 258 0.17 8.80 -11.28
N PRO A 259 0.40 10.10 -11.01
CA PRO A 259 1.29 10.56 -9.95
C PRO A 259 0.76 10.31 -8.54
N LEU A 260 -0.53 10.01 -8.39
CA LEU A 260 -1.21 9.69 -7.14
C LEU A 260 -2.08 8.45 -7.32
N ILE A 261 -1.91 7.47 -6.45
CA ILE A 261 -2.76 6.28 -6.40
C ILE A 261 -4.06 6.65 -5.70
N THR A 262 -5.15 6.68 -6.44
CA THR A 262 -6.48 7.02 -5.96
C THR A 262 -7.42 5.82 -5.88
N THR A 263 -7.04 4.71 -6.52
CA THR A 263 -7.75 3.43 -6.46
C THR A 263 -7.07 2.52 -5.45
N ARG A 264 -7.86 1.84 -4.59
CA ARG A 264 -7.31 0.89 -3.61
C ARG A 264 -6.52 -0.21 -4.30
N PRO A 265 -5.24 -0.44 -3.94
CA PRO A 265 -4.40 -1.45 -4.57
C PRO A 265 -5.03 -2.84 -4.47
N PHE A 266 -4.91 -3.62 -5.53
CA PHE A 266 -5.24 -5.04 -5.55
C PHE A 266 -3.97 -5.84 -5.86
N ARG A 267 -3.43 -6.53 -4.85
CA ARG A 267 -2.24 -7.36 -4.99
C ARG A 267 -2.62 -8.83 -4.95
N SER A 268 -2.16 -9.60 -5.93
CA SER A 268 -2.46 -11.02 -6.06
C SER A 268 -1.19 -11.80 -6.39
N PRO A 269 -0.30 -12.01 -5.41
CA PRO A 269 0.90 -12.79 -5.64
C PRO A 269 0.56 -14.25 -5.94
N HIS A 270 1.36 -14.85 -6.81
CA HIS A 270 1.25 -16.28 -7.10
C HIS A 270 1.66 -17.12 -5.86
N HIS A 271 1.08 -18.32 -5.67
CA HIS A 271 1.33 -19.16 -4.51
C HIS A 271 2.81 -19.60 -4.36
N THR A 272 3.62 -19.51 -5.42
CA THR A 272 5.08 -19.76 -5.38
C THR A 272 5.90 -18.59 -4.85
N VAL A 273 5.28 -17.48 -4.46
CA VAL A 273 5.98 -16.31 -3.92
C VAL A 273 6.80 -16.70 -2.69
N SER A 274 8.03 -16.21 -2.62
CA SER A 274 8.88 -16.42 -1.46
C SER A 274 8.40 -15.60 -0.24
N PRO A 275 8.71 -16.03 0.99
CA PRO A 275 8.48 -15.23 2.19
C PRO A 275 9.00 -13.78 2.07
N ALA A 276 10.19 -13.59 1.49
CA ALA A 276 10.77 -12.27 1.26
C ALA A 276 10.02 -11.47 0.17
N GLY A 277 9.43 -12.13 -0.82
CA GLY A 277 8.55 -11.47 -1.80
C GLY A 277 7.26 -10.93 -1.15
N LEU A 278 6.71 -11.63 -0.16
CA LEU A 278 5.55 -11.17 0.60
C LEU A 278 5.90 -10.03 1.56
N SER A 279 6.88 -10.21 2.44
CA SER A 279 7.21 -9.24 3.49
C SER A 279 8.09 -8.08 3.02
N GLY A 280 8.79 -8.29 1.92
CA GLY A 280 9.84 -7.39 1.48
C GLY A 280 11.23 -7.85 1.91
N GLY A 281 12.26 -7.23 1.35
CA GLY A 281 13.65 -7.62 1.59
C GLY A 281 14.63 -7.04 0.57
N GLY A 282 15.75 -7.72 0.40
CA GLY A 282 16.85 -7.28 -0.46
C GLY A 282 18.03 -6.71 0.33
N SER A 283 19.14 -6.40 -0.35
CA SER A 283 20.31 -5.72 0.23
C SER A 283 19.97 -4.29 0.67
N VAL A 284 19.17 -3.60 -0.13
CA VAL A 284 18.44 -2.40 0.24
C VAL A 284 16.99 -2.83 0.48
N PRO A 285 16.49 -2.77 1.72
CA PRO A 285 15.14 -3.25 2.04
C PRO A 285 14.07 -2.53 1.21
N LYS A 286 13.33 -3.29 0.39
CA LYS A 286 12.18 -2.81 -0.40
C LYS A 286 10.89 -3.39 0.15
N PRO A 287 9.75 -2.66 0.03
CA PRO A 287 8.45 -3.17 0.43
C PRO A 287 8.06 -4.40 -0.41
N GLY A 288 7.45 -5.41 0.25
CA GLY A 288 6.89 -6.60 -0.41
C GLY A 288 5.39 -6.44 -0.73
N GLU A 289 4.77 -7.52 -1.23
CA GLU A 289 3.36 -7.55 -1.64
C GLU A 289 2.41 -7.13 -0.51
N ILE A 290 2.72 -7.48 0.74
CA ILE A 290 1.97 -7.09 1.93
C ILE A 290 1.91 -5.56 2.09
N SER A 291 3.06 -4.88 1.95
CA SER A 291 3.12 -3.42 2.03
C SER A 291 2.54 -2.74 0.79
N LEU A 292 2.73 -3.32 -0.39
CA LEU A 292 2.14 -2.84 -1.64
C LEU A 292 0.61 -2.94 -1.67
N ALA A 293 0.02 -3.81 -0.82
CA ALA A 293 -1.42 -3.91 -0.63
C ALA A 293 -1.98 -2.89 0.38
N HIS A 294 -1.15 -2.00 0.94
CA HIS A 294 -1.56 -1.01 1.93
C HIS A 294 -2.76 -0.18 1.47
N ASN A 295 -3.74 0.03 2.37
CA ASN A 295 -5.04 0.67 2.10
C ASN A 295 -5.87 0.01 1.00
N GLY A 296 -5.53 -1.23 0.62
CA GLY A 296 -6.19 -1.99 -0.44
C GLY A 296 -6.44 -3.44 -0.06
N LEU A 297 -6.25 -4.34 -1.02
CA LEU A 297 -6.56 -5.75 -0.96
C LEU A 297 -5.33 -6.61 -1.24
N LEU A 298 -5.10 -7.61 -0.39
CA LEU A 298 -4.21 -8.72 -0.68
C LEU A 298 -5.08 -9.96 -0.97
N PHE A 299 -5.02 -10.46 -2.20
CA PHE A 299 -5.74 -11.65 -2.61
C PHE A 299 -4.80 -12.84 -2.73
N LEU A 300 -5.07 -13.91 -1.98
CA LEU A 300 -4.33 -15.16 -2.03
C LEU A 300 -5.22 -16.24 -2.64
N ASP A 301 -5.04 -16.51 -3.94
CA ASP A 301 -5.70 -17.62 -4.60
C ASP A 301 -4.99 -18.92 -4.29
N GLU A 302 -5.75 -20.03 -4.25
CA GLU A 302 -5.21 -21.36 -3.90
C GLU A 302 -4.45 -21.34 -2.56
N LEU A 303 -5.04 -20.77 -1.52
CA LEU A 303 -4.39 -20.55 -0.21
C LEU A 303 -3.63 -21.77 0.33
N ALA A 304 -4.18 -22.98 0.17
CA ALA A 304 -3.57 -24.21 0.65
C ALA A 304 -2.32 -24.65 -0.16
N GLU A 305 -2.01 -23.97 -1.28
CA GLU A 305 -0.81 -24.26 -2.09
C GLU A 305 0.38 -23.37 -1.75
N PHE A 306 0.15 -22.31 -0.98
CA PHE A 306 1.25 -21.50 -0.45
C PHE A 306 2.13 -22.28 0.51
N SER A 307 3.43 -22.00 0.52
CA SER A 307 4.34 -22.59 1.49
C SER A 307 3.97 -22.14 2.92
N ARG A 308 4.09 -23.06 3.89
CA ARG A 308 3.79 -22.75 5.31
C ARG A 308 4.55 -21.51 5.82
N PRO A 309 5.86 -21.31 5.55
CA PRO A 309 6.56 -20.10 5.95
C PRO A 309 5.97 -18.83 5.34
N ALA A 310 5.48 -18.87 4.10
CA ALA A 310 4.84 -17.71 3.45
C ALA A 310 3.51 -17.34 4.13
N LEU A 311 2.71 -18.34 4.55
CA LEU A 311 1.46 -18.09 5.28
C LEU A 311 1.69 -17.57 6.71
N GLU A 312 2.69 -18.11 7.42
CA GLU A 312 2.98 -17.69 8.80
C GLU A 312 3.46 -16.22 8.89
N ILE A 313 4.14 -15.71 7.87
CA ILE A 313 4.57 -14.30 7.81
C ILE A 313 3.37 -13.33 7.83
N LEU A 314 2.19 -13.73 7.35
CA LEU A 314 1.00 -12.87 7.33
C LEU A 314 0.44 -12.58 8.71
N ARG A 315 0.73 -13.41 9.72
CA ARG A 315 0.09 -13.34 11.04
C ARG A 315 0.35 -12.03 11.75
N GLN A 316 1.60 -11.59 11.80
CA GLN A 316 1.98 -10.34 12.45
C GLN A 316 1.44 -9.11 11.69
N PRO A 317 1.60 -8.99 10.36
CA PRO A 317 1.03 -7.89 9.59
C PRO A 317 -0.48 -7.72 9.72
N LEU A 318 -1.23 -8.81 9.85
CA LEU A 318 -2.69 -8.77 10.04
C LEU A 318 -3.10 -8.23 11.43
N GLU A 319 -2.23 -8.35 12.44
CA GLU A 319 -2.45 -7.78 13.79
C GLU A 319 -1.88 -6.37 13.89
N ASP A 320 -0.58 -6.22 13.64
CA ASP A 320 0.19 -4.99 13.91
C ASP A 320 0.05 -3.95 12.78
N ARG A 321 -0.43 -4.35 11.59
CA ARG A 321 -0.58 -3.51 10.39
C ARG A 321 0.72 -2.86 9.94
N GLN A 322 1.82 -3.49 10.26
CA GLN A 322 3.16 -3.08 9.85
C GLN A 322 4.06 -4.29 9.63
N VAL A 323 5.02 -4.14 8.75
CA VAL A 323 6.06 -5.13 8.46
C VAL A 323 7.40 -4.51 8.77
N THR A 324 8.17 -5.14 9.65
CA THR A 324 9.54 -4.72 9.93
C THR A 324 10.54 -5.65 9.25
N ILE A 325 11.36 -5.08 8.39
CA ILE A 325 12.44 -5.77 7.68
C ILE A 325 13.75 -5.43 8.39
N SER A 326 14.29 -6.39 9.13
CA SER A 326 15.57 -6.23 9.84
C SER A 326 16.72 -6.80 9.00
N ARG A 327 17.79 -6.04 8.86
CA ARG A 327 19.05 -6.39 8.18
C ARG A 327 20.25 -5.86 9.00
N VAL A 328 21.43 -6.30 8.64
CA VAL A 328 22.68 -5.79 9.26
C VAL A 328 22.81 -4.27 9.09
N SER A 329 22.26 -3.73 8.00
CA SER A 329 22.26 -2.29 7.71
C SER A 329 21.21 -1.48 8.47
N GLY A 330 20.32 -2.11 9.26
CA GLY A 330 19.24 -1.47 10.01
C GLY A 330 17.88 -2.15 9.86
N SER A 331 16.91 -1.64 10.60
CA SER A 331 15.51 -2.08 10.53
C SER A 331 14.65 -1.01 9.88
N ILE A 332 13.81 -1.42 8.93
CA ILE A 332 12.85 -0.54 8.26
C ILE A 332 11.45 -1.10 8.46
N THR A 333 10.52 -0.25 8.89
CA THR A 333 9.12 -0.61 9.08
C THR A 333 8.27 0.02 7.98
N TYR A 334 7.47 -0.80 7.31
CA TYR A 334 6.48 -0.37 6.32
C TYR A 334 5.08 -0.58 6.87
N PRO A 335 4.15 0.37 6.68
CA PRO A 335 2.75 0.16 6.99
C PRO A 335 2.15 -0.86 6.01
N CYS A 336 1.20 -1.65 6.50
CA CYS A 336 0.53 -2.69 5.71
C CYS A 336 -0.91 -2.92 6.15
N SER A 337 -1.68 -1.86 6.20
CA SER A 337 -3.09 -1.92 6.51
C SER A 337 -3.89 -2.35 5.29
N PHE A 338 -4.11 -3.65 5.13
CA PHE A 338 -4.83 -4.24 3.99
C PHE A 338 -6.00 -5.10 4.46
N MET A 339 -6.93 -5.37 3.55
CA MET A 339 -7.97 -6.38 3.68
C MET A 339 -7.46 -7.67 3.03
N LEU A 340 -7.46 -8.78 3.77
CA LEU A 340 -7.07 -10.09 3.26
C LEU A 340 -8.29 -10.80 2.67
N ILE A 341 -8.20 -11.19 1.41
CA ILE A 341 -9.14 -12.11 0.77
C ILE A 341 -8.35 -13.35 0.37
N ALA A 342 -8.82 -14.51 0.78
CA ALA A 342 -8.22 -15.77 0.38
C ALA A 342 -9.25 -16.69 -0.26
N ALA A 343 -8.82 -17.48 -1.23
CA ALA A 343 -9.65 -18.49 -1.87
C ALA A 343 -8.97 -19.86 -1.79
N MET A 344 -9.74 -20.90 -1.50
CA MET A 344 -9.24 -22.26 -1.52
C MET A 344 -10.31 -23.26 -1.96
N ASN A 345 -9.87 -24.42 -2.36
CA ASN A 345 -10.75 -25.56 -2.60
C ASN A 345 -11.02 -26.29 -1.25
N PRO A 346 -12.14 -27.06 -1.13
CA PRO A 346 -12.45 -27.78 0.09
C PRO A 346 -11.60 -29.05 0.31
N CYS A 347 -10.88 -29.50 -0.72
CA CYS A 347 -10.01 -30.69 -0.68
C CYS A 347 -9.09 -30.71 -1.91
N PRO A 348 -8.12 -31.62 -2.02
CA PRO A 348 -7.24 -31.71 -3.19
C PRO A 348 -7.96 -31.89 -4.53
N CYS A 349 -9.02 -32.69 -4.62
CA CYS A 349 -9.80 -32.82 -5.85
C CYS A 349 -10.81 -31.67 -6.06
N GLY A 350 -11.08 -30.85 -5.03
CA GLY A 350 -11.98 -29.70 -5.09
C GLY A 350 -13.48 -29.99 -4.92
N TYR A 351 -13.88 -31.25 -4.69
CA TYR A 351 -15.31 -31.64 -4.71
C TYR A 351 -15.84 -32.16 -3.36
N PHE A 352 -15.13 -31.96 -2.26
CA PHE A 352 -15.65 -32.32 -0.94
C PHE A 352 -16.87 -31.45 -0.59
N GLY A 353 -18.01 -32.12 -0.28
CA GLY A 353 -19.29 -31.45 -0.03
C GLY A 353 -20.01 -30.90 -1.27
N HIS A 354 -19.53 -31.23 -2.48
CA HIS A 354 -20.19 -30.78 -3.72
C HIS A 354 -21.54 -31.47 -3.95
N PRO A 355 -22.62 -30.75 -4.33
CA PRO A 355 -23.98 -31.32 -4.41
C PRO A 355 -24.11 -32.43 -5.49
N THR A 356 -23.40 -32.31 -6.62
CA THR A 356 -23.59 -33.22 -7.77
C THR A 356 -22.35 -34.05 -8.13
N ARG A 357 -21.14 -33.61 -7.72
CA ARG A 357 -19.88 -34.32 -8.02
C ARG A 357 -19.31 -35.02 -6.79
N LYS A 358 -19.00 -36.29 -6.91
CA LYS A 358 -18.46 -37.08 -5.80
C LYS A 358 -16.97 -36.74 -5.55
N CYS A 359 -16.63 -36.47 -4.30
CA CYS A 359 -15.25 -36.35 -3.86
C CYS A 359 -14.55 -37.71 -3.89
N ILE A 360 -13.34 -37.75 -4.44
CA ILE A 360 -12.51 -38.96 -4.53
C ILE A 360 -11.39 -39.02 -3.45
N CYS A 361 -11.27 -37.97 -2.63
CA CYS A 361 -10.27 -37.89 -1.58
C CYS A 361 -10.69 -38.72 -0.35
N SER A 362 -9.71 -39.40 0.25
CA SER A 362 -9.92 -40.04 1.56
C SER A 362 -10.06 -38.97 2.66
N PRO A 363 -10.71 -39.30 3.80
CA PRO A 363 -10.81 -38.37 4.94
C PRO A 363 -9.45 -37.82 5.39
N LYS A 364 -8.43 -38.67 5.42
CA LYS A 364 -7.05 -38.29 5.76
C LYS A 364 -6.47 -37.26 4.78
N GLN A 365 -6.70 -37.43 3.49
CA GLN A 365 -6.25 -36.44 2.48
C GLN A 365 -6.97 -35.09 2.63
N VAL A 366 -8.27 -35.10 2.92
CA VAL A 366 -9.04 -33.86 3.18
C VAL A 366 -8.49 -33.15 4.41
N SER A 367 -8.35 -33.87 5.54
CA SER A 367 -7.82 -33.31 6.79
C SER A 367 -6.38 -32.77 6.61
N SER A 368 -5.50 -33.52 5.95
CA SER A 368 -4.12 -33.08 5.67
C SER A 368 -4.08 -31.84 4.76
N TYR A 369 -5.01 -31.70 3.81
CA TYR A 369 -5.10 -30.53 2.95
C TYR A 369 -5.58 -29.30 3.71
N LEU A 370 -6.62 -29.42 4.51
CA LEU A 370 -7.17 -28.33 5.30
C LEU A 370 -6.20 -27.87 6.40
N SER A 371 -5.41 -28.78 7.00
CA SER A 371 -4.41 -28.45 8.02
C SER A 371 -3.18 -27.68 7.50
N LYS A 372 -3.02 -27.53 6.18
CA LYS A 372 -2.01 -26.61 5.61
C LYS A 372 -2.25 -25.15 6.02
N VAL A 373 -3.52 -24.76 6.22
CA VAL A 373 -3.89 -23.47 6.77
C VAL A 373 -3.97 -23.60 8.29
N SER A 374 -3.07 -22.90 8.99
CA SER A 374 -2.98 -23.01 10.46
C SER A 374 -4.19 -22.36 11.15
N GLY A 375 -4.62 -22.95 12.31
CA GLY A 375 -5.69 -22.39 13.12
C GLY A 375 -5.51 -20.89 13.44
N PRO A 376 -4.30 -20.46 13.89
CA PRO A 376 -4.02 -19.04 14.10
C PRO A 376 -4.18 -18.16 12.87
N LEU A 377 -3.97 -18.63 11.65
CA LEU A 377 -4.26 -17.88 10.43
C LEU A 377 -5.76 -17.86 10.12
N LEU A 378 -6.45 -18.99 10.30
CA LEU A 378 -7.93 -19.07 10.18
C LEU A 378 -8.61 -18.07 11.12
N ASP A 379 -8.09 -17.94 12.32
CA ASP A 379 -8.55 -16.95 13.29
C ASP A 379 -8.41 -15.50 12.79
N ARG A 380 -7.69 -15.17 11.74
CA ARG A 380 -7.57 -13.81 11.16
C ARG A 380 -8.64 -13.51 10.10
N PHE A 381 -9.40 -14.50 9.68
CA PHE A 381 -10.55 -14.29 8.81
C PHE A 381 -11.80 -14.02 9.65
N ASP A 382 -12.52 -12.95 9.34
CA ASP A 382 -13.75 -12.56 10.02
C ASP A 382 -14.96 -13.24 9.39
N ILE A 383 -14.93 -13.43 8.07
CA ILE A 383 -15.99 -13.99 7.27
C ILE A 383 -15.47 -15.23 6.54
N HIS A 384 -16.14 -16.36 6.74
CA HIS A 384 -15.93 -17.60 6.00
C HIS A 384 -17.11 -17.80 5.05
N LEU A 385 -16.82 -17.83 3.76
CA LEU A 385 -17.82 -17.86 2.70
C LEU A 385 -17.73 -19.12 1.86
N GLU A 386 -18.81 -19.89 1.79
CA GLU A 386 -18.93 -20.97 0.82
C GLU A 386 -19.44 -20.41 -0.51
N VAL A 387 -18.63 -20.57 -1.57
CA VAL A 387 -18.99 -20.15 -2.94
C VAL A 387 -19.51 -21.37 -3.68
N ALA A 388 -20.82 -21.45 -3.78
CA ALA A 388 -21.50 -22.54 -4.49
C ALA A 388 -21.23 -22.48 -6.00
N PRO A 389 -21.30 -23.62 -6.72
CA PRO A 389 -21.33 -23.60 -8.19
C PRO A 389 -22.52 -22.77 -8.70
N VAL A 390 -22.32 -22.03 -9.79
CA VAL A 390 -23.39 -21.26 -10.43
C VAL A 390 -24.32 -22.21 -11.16
N GLU A 391 -25.62 -22.06 -10.97
CA GLU A 391 -26.61 -22.86 -11.64
C GLU A 391 -26.79 -22.42 -13.13
N PHE A 392 -27.14 -23.34 -14.00
CA PHE A 392 -27.34 -23.03 -15.44
C PHE A 392 -28.41 -21.97 -15.64
N ALA A 393 -29.47 -22.00 -14.83
CA ALA A 393 -30.54 -21.00 -14.86
C ALA A 393 -30.03 -19.57 -14.64
N ASP A 394 -29.11 -19.39 -13.69
CA ASP A 394 -28.49 -18.08 -13.41
C ASP A 394 -27.61 -17.64 -14.59
N LEU A 395 -26.81 -18.55 -15.16
CA LEU A 395 -25.92 -18.24 -16.29
C LEU A 395 -26.71 -17.82 -17.54
N SER A 396 -27.86 -18.45 -17.78
CA SER A 396 -28.73 -18.18 -18.94
C SER A 396 -29.66 -16.98 -18.73
N SER A 397 -29.72 -16.45 -17.52
CA SER A 397 -30.58 -15.30 -17.19
C SER A 397 -30.10 -14.03 -17.89
N THR A 398 -31.04 -13.34 -18.54
CA THR A 398 -30.87 -12.00 -19.15
C THR A 398 -31.09 -10.87 -18.13
N ALA A 399 -31.49 -11.19 -16.90
CA ALA A 399 -31.69 -10.21 -15.85
C ALA A 399 -30.42 -9.45 -15.58
N LYS A 400 -30.51 -8.13 -15.43
CA LYS A 400 -29.38 -7.30 -15.04
C LYS A 400 -29.07 -7.54 -13.55
N GLU A 401 -27.86 -7.94 -13.28
CA GLU A 401 -27.34 -8.02 -11.92
C GLU A 401 -27.05 -6.63 -11.35
N GLU A 402 -26.95 -6.53 -10.04
CA GLU A 402 -26.69 -5.27 -9.36
C GLU A 402 -25.28 -4.74 -9.67
N SER A 403 -25.18 -3.45 -9.99
CA SER A 403 -23.91 -2.81 -10.34
C SER A 403 -23.03 -2.56 -9.12
N SER A 404 -21.71 -2.56 -9.33
CA SER A 404 -20.74 -2.15 -8.31
C SER A 404 -21.02 -0.75 -7.77
N ALA A 405 -21.52 0.16 -8.58
CA ALA A 405 -21.85 1.53 -8.15
C ALA A 405 -22.93 1.53 -7.06
N SER A 406 -24.00 0.74 -7.24
CA SER A 406 -25.09 0.62 -6.28
C SER A 406 -24.63 0.00 -4.97
N ILE A 407 -23.83 -1.09 -5.03
CA ILE A 407 -23.25 -1.73 -3.86
C ILE A 407 -22.33 -0.75 -3.11
N ARG A 408 -21.45 -0.07 -3.83
CA ARG A 408 -20.51 0.90 -3.25
C ARG A 408 -21.19 2.05 -2.53
N GLU A 409 -22.32 2.54 -3.04
CA GLU A 409 -23.09 3.59 -2.36
C GLU A 409 -23.53 3.15 -0.94
N ARG A 410 -24.00 1.91 -0.78
CA ARG A 410 -24.35 1.35 0.53
C ARG A 410 -23.13 1.14 1.42
N VAL A 411 -22.04 0.63 0.84
CA VAL A 411 -20.75 0.45 1.51
C VAL A 411 -20.22 1.80 2.01
N GLN A 412 -20.29 2.86 1.18
CA GLN A 412 -19.83 4.19 1.56
C GLN A 412 -20.68 4.77 2.71
N LYS A 413 -22.01 4.64 2.65
CA LYS A 413 -22.90 5.08 3.75
C LYS A 413 -22.54 4.42 5.09
N ALA A 414 -22.29 3.10 5.08
CA ALA A 414 -21.87 2.39 6.28
C ALA A 414 -20.49 2.84 6.77
N ARG A 415 -19.55 3.13 5.84
CA ARG A 415 -18.24 3.65 6.17
C ARG A 415 -18.30 5.08 6.74
N ASP A 416 -19.19 5.92 6.26
CA ASP A 416 -19.37 7.28 6.78
C ASP A 416 -19.87 7.26 8.24
N ILE A 417 -20.76 6.33 8.60
CA ILE A 417 -21.17 6.10 9.99
C ILE A 417 -19.97 5.68 10.87
N GLN A 418 -19.09 4.82 10.34
CA GLN A 418 -17.89 4.38 11.05
C GLN A 418 -16.89 5.54 11.21
N ASN A 419 -16.66 6.32 10.16
CA ASN A 419 -15.78 7.49 10.19
C ASN A 419 -16.22 8.51 11.24
N GLU A 420 -17.53 8.78 11.37
CA GLU A 420 -18.05 9.68 12.40
C GLU A 420 -17.91 9.08 13.80
N ARG A 421 -18.17 7.76 13.96
CA ARG A 421 -18.00 7.04 15.23
C ARG A 421 -16.57 7.06 15.73
N PHE A 422 -15.60 6.91 14.84
CA PHE A 422 -14.17 6.80 15.18
C PHE A 422 -13.39 8.09 15.02
N LYS A 423 -14.07 9.22 14.83
CA LYS A 423 -13.45 10.52 14.66
C LYS A 423 -12.50 10.86 15.80
N GLY A 424 -11.27 11.24 15.48
CA GLY A 424 -10.23 11.54 16.47
C GLY A 424 -9.50 10.30 17.03
N THR A 425 -9.79 9.12 16.53
CA THR A 425 -9.06 7.88 16.86
C THR A 425 -8.25 7.37 15.67
N SER A 426 -7.41 6.37 15.89
CA SER A 426 -6.68 5.67 14.82
C SER A 426 -7.48 4.56 14.13
N ILE A 427 -8.75 4.35 14.53
CA ILE A 427 -9.61 3.30 14.00
C ILE A 427 -10.32 3.83 12.76
N THR A 428 -10.22 3.12 11.65
CA THR A 428 -10.79 3.54 10.35
C THR A 428 -11.97 2.68 9.89
N CYS A 429 -12.24 1.54 10.54
CA CYS A 429 -13.36 0.65 10.21
C CYS A 429 -13.64 -0.35 11.34
N ASN A 430 -14.80 -1.01 11.27
CA ASN A 430 -15.26 -1.92 12.34
C ASN A 430 -14.33 -3.14 12.54
N ALA A 431 -13.72 -3.68 11.49
CA ALA A 431 -12.74 -4.77 11.64
C ALA A 431 -11.54 -4.37 12.53
N ARG A 432 -11.31 -3.08 12.71
CA ARG A 432 -10.19 -2.50 13.49
C ARG A 432 -10.54 -2.11 14.91
N ILE A 433 -11.80 -2.33 15.36
CA ILE A 433 -12.19 -2.11 16.74
C ILE A 433 -11.30 -2.97 17.64
N THR A 434 -10.74 -2.38 18.67
CA THR A 434 -9.92 -3.10 19.67
C THR A 434 -10.82 -3.67 20.78
N SER A 435 -10.36 -4.72 21.48
CA SER A 435 -11.21 -5.40 22.48
C SER A 435 -11.57 -4.52 23.67
N ASP A 436 -10.75 -3.50 23.98
CA ASP A 436 -10.99 -2.54 25.08
C ASP A 436 -12.24 -1.67 24.88
N ILE A 437 -12.53 -1.27 23.62
CA ILE A 437 -13.70 -0.44 23.30
C ILE A 437 -14.86 -1.23 22.68
N LEU A 438 -14.69 -2.56 22.47
CA LEU A 438 -15.63 -3.38 21.71
C LEU A 438 -17.05 -3.31 22.27
N HIS A 439 -17.23 -3.41 23.58
CA HIS A 439 -18.53 -3.39 24.22
C HIS A 439 -19.18 -2.00 24.19
N GLU A 440 -18.40 -0.93 24.22
CA GLU A 440 -18.91 0.44 24.11
C GLU A 440 -19.42 0.72 22.69
N VAL A 441 -18.67 0.28 21.67
CA VAL A 441 -18.96 0.54 20.27
C VAL A 441 -20.00 -0.42 19.67
N CYS A 442 -20.15 -1.60 20.27
CA CYS A 442 -21.05 -2.68 19.83
C CYS A 442 -22.18 -2.94 20.86
N PRO A 443 -23.04 -1.97 21.18
CA PRO A 443 -24.18 -2.23 22.05
C PRO A 443 -25.14 -3.23 21.41
N VAL A 444 -25.58 -4.23 22.19
CA VAL A 444 -26.47 -5.31 21.75
C VAL A 444 -27.79 -5.28 22.51
N THR A 445 -28.89 -5.70 21.88
CA THR A 445 -30.18 -5.90 22.56
C THR A 445 -30.12 -7.18 23.41
N ASP A 446 -31.01 -7.29 24.41
CA ASP A 446 -31.11 -8.49 25.27
C ASP A 446 -31.36 -9.77 24.46
N GLU A 447 -32.18 -9.70 23.42
CA GLU A 447 -32.44 -10.82 22.51
C GLU A 447 -31.20 -11.23 21.73
N ALA A 448 -30.42 -10.25 21.26
CA ALA A 448 -29.18 -10.48 20.53
C ALA A 448 -28.10 -11.09 21.45
N SER A 449 -28.03 -10.62 22.72
CA SER A 449 -27.14 -11.17 23.74
C SER A 449 -27.43 -12.63 24.04
N LYS A 450 -28.70 -12.97 24.27
CA LYS A 450 -29.14 -14.37 24.49
C LYS A 450 -28.86 -15.28 23.31
N LEU A 451 -29.04 -14.78 22.07
CA LEU A 451 -28.68 -15.56 20.89
C LEU A 451 -27.17 -15.81 20.83
N LEU A 452 -26.36 -14.77 21.11
CA LEU A 452 -24.91 -14.88 21.09
C LEU A 452 -24.37 -15.85 22.14
N GLU A 453 -24.91 -15.82 23.37
CA GLU A 453 -24.60 -16.77 24.44
C GLU A 453 -24.91 -18.22 24.01
N ASN A 454 -26.12 -18.47 23.51
CA ASN A 454 -26.51 -19.79 23.02
C ASN A 454 -25.59 -20.32 21.89
N VAL A 455 -25.16 -19.41 20.99
CA VAL A 455 -24.25 -19.75 19.89
C VAL A 455 -22.84 -20.02 20.41
N PHE A 456 -22.39 -19.22 21.40
CA PHE A 456 -21.07 -19.36 22.01
C PHE A 456 -20.94 -20.77 22.63
N ASP A 457 -21.92 -21.19 23.45
CA ASP A 457 -21.92 -22.50 24.10
C ASP A 457 -22.06 -23.66 23.10
N ARG A 458 -23.00 -23.56 22.15
CA ARG A 458 -23.26 -24.63 21.17
C ARG A 458 -22.13 -24.86 20.18
N LEU A 459 -21.41 -23.82 19.80
CA LEU A 459 -20.34 -23.89 18.83
C LEU A 459 -18.95 -23.97 19.47
N GLY A 460 -18.84 -23.84 20.79
CA GLY A 460 -17.56 -23.83 21.51
C GLY A 460 -16.62 -22.72 21.02
N LEU A 461 -17.17 -21.52 20.84
CA LEU A 461 -16.42 -20.40 20.25
C LEU A 461 -15.29 -19.92 21.17
N SER A 462 -14.17 -19.51 20.60
CA SER A 462 -13.12 -18.80 21.32
C SER A 462 -13.51 -17.34 21.58
N ALA A 463 -12.87 -16.68 22.56
CA ALA A 463 -13.05 -15.24 22.80
C ALA A 463 -12.78 -14.40 21.55
N ARG A 464 -11.78 -14.79 20.75
CA ARG A 464 -11.49 -14.13 19.47
C ARG A 464 -12.63 -14.26 18.46
N ALA A 465 -13.27 -15.43 18.39
CA ALA A 465 -14.41 -15.64 17.51
C ALA A 465 -15.62 -14.79 17.95
N TYR A 466 -15.84 -14.66 19.26
CA TYR A 466 -16.84 -13.77 19.83
C TYR A 466 -16.64 -12.31 19.40
N ASP A 467 -15.42 -11.76 19.59
CA ASP A 467 -15.09 -10.39 19.19
C ASP A 467 -15.37 -10.15 17.71
N ARG A 468 -15.05 -11.12 16.85
CA ARG A 468 -15.27 -11.01 15.39
C ARG A 468 -16.72 -11.03 15.00
N ILE A 469 -17.52 -11.90 15.63
CA ILE A 469 -18.97 -11.93 15.42
C ILE A 469 -19.56 -10.56 15.75
N LEU A 470 -19.14 -9.93 16.87
CA LEU A 470 -19.60 -8.60 17.23
C LEU A 470 -19.19 -7.53 16.23
N LYS A 471 -17.93 -7.54 15.75
CA LYS A 471 -17.45 -6.58 14.74
C LYS A 471 -18.20 -6.71 13.41
N VAL A 472 -18.44 -7.94 12.95
CA VAL A 472 -19.23 -8.20 11.74
C VAL A 472 -20.68 -7.79 11.95
N ALA A 473 -21.30 -8.14 13.09
CA ALA A 473 -22.66 -7.75 13.45
C ALA A 473 -22.82 -6.21 13.52
N ARG A 474 -21.80 -5.50 14.05
CA ARG A 474 -21.77 -4.03 14.05
C ARG A 474 -21.77 -3.48 12.62
N THR A 475 -21.01 -4.09 11.73
CA THR A 475 -20.99 -3.70 10.30
C THR A 475 -22.36 -3.91 9.64
N VAL A 476 -23.00 -5.06 9.88
CA VAL A 476 -24.34 -5.33 9.35
C VAL A 476 -25.36 -4.31 9.90
N ALA A 477 -25.27 -3.97 11.18
CA ALA A 477 -26.12 -2.97 11.81
C ALA A 477 -25.87 -1.54 11.24
N ASP A 478 -24.62 -1.19 10.94
CA ASP A 478 -24.29 0.09 10.26
C ASP A 478 -24.86 0.17 8.85
N MET A 479 -24.84 -0.94 8.10
CA MET A 479 -25.47 -1.03 6.78
C MET A 479 -27.00 -0.89 6.84
N ASP A 480 -27.62 -1.33 7.93
CA ASP A 480 -29.04 -1.15 8.21
C ASP A 480 -29.35 0.22 8.85
N GLY A 481 -28.35 1.07 9.15
CA GLY A 481 -28.51 2.34 9.86
C GLY A 481 -28.91 2.21 11.33
N ALA A 482 -28.74 1.03 11.93
CA ALA A 482 -29.13 0.74 13.29
C ALA A 482 -28.05 1.13 14.32
N LYS A 483 -28.42 1.84 15.39
CA LYS A 483 -27.50 2.24 16.46
C LYS A 483 -27.12 1.06 17.37
N VAL A 484 -28.03 0.12 17.60
CA VAL A 484 -27.87 -1.06 18.46
C VAL A 484 -27.90 -2.33 17.62
N ILE A 485 -27.06 -3.29 17.95
CA ILE A 485 -27.01 -4.59 17.29
C ILE A 485 -28.20 -5.43 17.74
N ASP A 486 -29.04 -5.84 16.79
CA ASP A 486 -30.23 -6.67 17.03
C ASP A 486 -29.95 -8.15 16.68
N LYS A 487 -30.86 -9.04 17.07
CA LYS A 487 -30.82 -10.49 16.83
C LYS A 487 -30.55 -10.86 15.36
N LYS A 488 -31.15 -10.14 14.40
CA LYS A 488 -30.92 -10.38 12.96
C LYS A 488 -29.46 -10.13 12.54
N HIS A 489 -28.80 -9.13 13.12
CA HIS A 489 -27.40 -8.79 12.82
C HIS A 489 -26.45 -9.88 13.36
N ILE A 490 -26.70 -10.36 14.58
CA ILE A 490 -25.95 -11.49 15.17
C ILE A 490 -26.16 -12.76 14.35
N ALA A 491 -27.41 -13.09 13.96
CA ALA A 491 -27.70 -14.27 13.16
C ALA A 491 -26.93 -14.29 11.83
N MET A 492 -26.85 -13.15 11.13
CA MET A 492 -26.07 -13.03 9.91
C MET A 492 -24.56 -13.17 10.16
N ALA A 493 -24.03 -12.52 11.18
CA ALA A 493 -22.61 -12.62 11.54
C ALA A 493 -22.20 -14.05 11.90
N VAL A 494 -23.05 -14.77 12.64
CA VAL A 494 -22.86 -16.20 13.00
C VAL A 494 -22.86 -17.08 11.75
N GLN A 495 -23.76 -16.81 10.80
CA GLN A 495 -23.82 -17.57 9.55
C GLN A 495 -22.48 -17.49 8.80
N TYR A 496 -21.77 -16.36 8.81
CA TYR A 496 -20.46 -16.19 8.21
C TYR A 496 -19.33 -16.94 8.93
N ARG A 497 -19.58 -17.57 10.07
CA ARG A 497 -18.65 -18.42 10.82
C ARG A 497 -19.03 -19.90 10.83
N SER A 498 -20.16 -20.26 10.23
CA SER A 498 -20.68 -21.64 10.25
C SER A 498 -19.76 -22.67 9.57
N LEU A 499 -18.87 -22.25 8.68
CA LEU A 499 -17.94 -23.13 7.97
C LEU A 499 -16.80 -23.65 8.84
N ASP A 500 -16.47 -23.01 9.96
CA ASP A 500 -15.45 -23.47 10.90
C ASP A 500 -15.73 -24.91 11.33
N ARG A 501 -16.98 -25.21 11.64
CA ARG A 501 -17.45 -26.53 12.04
C ARG A 501 -17.49 -27.52 10.89
N LYS A 502 -17.85 -27.07 9.68
CA LYS A 502 -17.98 -27.94 8.50
C LYS A 502 -16.64 -28.51 8.05
N TYR A 503 -15.56 -27.72 8.15
CA TYR A 503 -14.27 -28.06 7.56
C TYR A 503 -13.16 -28.32 8.58
N TRP A 504 -13.18 -27.74 9.79
CA TRP A 504 -12.09 -27.83 10.76
C TRP A 504 -12.45 -28.44 12.10
N ASN A 505 -13.71 -28.46 12.51
CA ASN A 505 -14.18 -28.99 13.81
C ASN A 505 -15.09 -30.23 13.65
N GLY A 506 -14.98 -30.96 12.54
CA GLY A 506 -15.71 -32.19 12.27
C GLY A 506 -15.01 -33.43 12.73
#